data_bba6e675ee54e82853f8016263073028
#
_entry.id   bba6e675ee54e82853f8016263073028
#
_cell.length_a   1.000
_cell.length_b   1.000
_cell.length_c   1.000
_cell.angle_alpha   90.00
_cell.angle_beta   90.00
_cell.angle_gamma   90.00
#
_symmetry.space_group_name_H-M   'P 1'
#
loop_
_entity.id
_entity.type
_entity.pdbx_description
1 polymer ?
#
loop_
_entity_poly.entity_id
_entity_poly.type
_entity_poly.pdbx_seq_one_letter_code
_entity_poly.pdbx_strand_id
1 'polypeptide(L)'
;MVLITVFLLTRAFSLGRFVAIDEVNWLQRSGTFYDAIVRNNWGDTYVNNSPGVITTWVGALAFKIAAPDYRVTSDTMVTSYSAFEARLSKVVNLKPIFIDIYILAIARAIMITLLILVLLICFLYARSIFGTIPSLLGFLMIALDPFFIALSRMNHLDAPQAVFMFLSILAFLKFLLRGNRWFDLVISGLAGGLAFLSKLPGVFIIPIIGLIALWDYLKNRAVNKLDSLVFADESSKKVIRSMLAWLLVFFLVYFAVWPSMWVHPVRTLVNVLDTSSQYASTIIGEGDLEQGDGIGSSSTGRSIDYLRYPKSFLWRTTPVVLLGLLSLAIAYYLRKRNVVDESAIKSIQWLLIFVIVYTIGITLPTKSSEKYYAPAYLVLDLLAGLGWYYGILLLSKSLQVVHRKYVYLIIMSAVIAIQSIWVYQSFPYYFTYYNPLLGGLRRAAQVKMIGVGEGLDLTGRYLMKNPQSSDLKVMSWYGIGPLSYFFDGYVDPLYMSNSAWTPEFIQRLRTMDYLVIYTNQKFRFQPPELFNILSNIKPDYTVTINGAEYAWIYKISDIPLTDNITGHNQ
;
A
#
# COMPACT_ATOMS: atom_id res chain seq x y z
N MET A 1 -19.86 5.33 -16.35
CA MET A 1 -20.36 3.99 -15.95
C MET A 1 -19.27 2.92 -16.04
N VAL A 2 -18.62 2.68 -17.20
CA VAL A 2 -17.60 1.59 -17.35
C VAL A 2 -16.57 1.56 -16.22
N LEU A 3 -15.90 2.68 -15.91
CA LEU A 3 -14.89 2.73 -14.84
C LEU A 3 -15.45 2.35 -13.47
N ILE A 4 -16.62 2.88 -13.11
CA ILE A 4 -17.27 2.56 -11.82
C ILE A 4 -17.53 1.05 -11.73
N THR A 5 -18.09 0.47 -12.80
CA THR A 5 -18.37 -0.97 -12.85
C THR A 5 -17.09 -1.79 -12.69
N VAL A 6 -16.00 -1.46 -13.41
CA VAL A 6 -14.73 -2.20 -13.32
C VAL A 6 -14.10 -2.04 -11.93
N PHE A 7 -14.10 -0.83 -11.36
CA PHE A 7 -13.60 -0.60 -9.99
C PHE A 7 -14.39 -1.40 -8.95
N LEU A 8 -15.73 -1.46 -9.06
CA LEU A 8 -16.55 -2.22 -8.13
C LEU A 8 -16.36 -3.74 -8.30
N LEU A 9 -16.38 -4.24 -9.54
CA LEU A 9 -16.22 -5.67 -9.83
C LEU A 9 -14.89 -6.22 -9.30
N THR A 10 -13.81 -5.44 -9.36
CA THR A 10 -12.49 -5.88 -8.91
C THR A 10 -12.29 -5.75 -7.39
N ARG A 11 -13.10 -4.97 -6.69
CA ARG A 11 -12.85 -4.61 -5.27
C ARG A 11 -13.94 -5.01 -4.29
N ALA A 12 -15.21 -5.06 -4.70
CA ALA A 12 -16.34 -5.22 -3.77
C ALA A 12 -16.57 -6.65 -3.27
N PHE A 13 -16.00 -7.67 -3.94
CA PHE A 13 -16.28 -9.07 -3.60
C PHE A 13 -15.26 -9.65 -2.62
N SER A 14 -15.70 -10.61 -1.80
CA SER A 14 -14.85 -11.38 -0.86
C SER A 14 -14.09 -10.51 0.14
N LEU A 15 -14.72 -9.46 0.68
CA LEU A 15 -14.08 -8.52 1.61
C LEU A 15 -13.71 -9.15 2.97
N GLY A 16 -14.38 -10.24 3.39
CA GLY A 16 -14.05 -10.99 4.61
C GLY A 16 -13.16 -12.22 4.36
N ARG A 17 -12.51 -12.36 3.18
CA ARG A 17 -11.85 -13.62 2.81
C ARG A 17 -10.55 -13.89 3.55
N PHE A 18 -9.70 -12.91 3.71
CA PHE A 18 -8.48 -12.98 4.51
C PHE A 18 -8.24 -11.65 5.22
N VAL A 19 -7.38 -11.66 6.22
CA VAL A 19 -7.00 -10.46 6.99
C VAL A 19 -5.50 -10.27 6.87
N ALA A 20 -5.08 -9.05 6.48
CA ALA A 20 -3.67 -8.70 6.50
C ALA A 20 -3.26 -8.26 7.91
N ILE A 21 -2.02 -8.56 8.30
CA ILE A 21 -1.51 -8.27 9.65
C ILE A 21 -1.68 -6.79 10.03
N ASP A 22 -1.38 -5.88 9.12
CA ASP A 22 -1.45 -4.44 9.37
C ASP A 22 -2.88 -3.94 9.60
N GLU A 23 -3.89 -4.60 9.01
CA GLU A 23 -5.29 -4.18 9.14
C GLU A 23 -5.83 -4.36 10.55
N VAL A 24 -5.38 -5.39 11.26
CA VAL A 24 -5.77 -5.62 12.66
C VAL A 24 -5.38 -4.43 13.52
N ASN A 25 -4.13 -3.99 13.36
CA ASN A 25 -3.60 -2.84 14.09
C ASN A 25 -4.36 -1.55 13.75
N TRP A 26 -4.67 -1.33 12.47
CA TRP A 26 -5.40 -0.14 12.05
C TRP A 26 -6.87 -0.17 12.47
N LEU A 27 -7.47 -1.35 12.53
CA LEU A 27 -8.84 -1.48 13.03
C LEU A 27 -8.91 -1.19 14.53
N GLN A 28 -7.95 -1.68 15.33
CA GLN A 28 -7.87 -1.38 16.76
C GLN A 28 -7.64 0.12 17.01
N ARG A 29 -6.70 0.74 16.27
CA ARG A 29 -6.46 2.18 16.32
C ARG A 29 -7.72 2.98 15.96
N SER A 30 -8.49 2.49 14.99
CA SER A 30 -9.78 3.09 14.62
C SER A 30 -10.81 3.00 15.73
N GLY A 31 -10.84 1.90 16.48
CA GLY A 31 -11.69 1.75 17.67
C GLY A 31 -11.31 2.74 18.78
N THR A 32 -10.01 2.89 19.06
CA THR A 32 -9.51 3.90 20.01
C THR A 32 -9.85 5.33 19.55
N PHE A 33 -9.64 5.61 18.27
CA PHE A 33 -9.99 6.89 17.67
C PHE A 33 -11.51 7.17 17.76
N TYR A 34 -12.35 6.16 17.48
CA TYR A 34 -13.80 6.25 17.61
C TYR A 34 -14.23 6.56 19.06
N ASP A 35 -13.70 5.84 20.03
CA ASP A 35 -14.00 6.06 21.45
C ASP A 35 -13.58 7.47 21.90
N ALA A 36 -12.41 7.95 21.47
CA ALA A 36 -11.94 9.30 21.72
C ALA A 36 -12.91 10.37 21.17
N ILE A 37 -13.41 10.18 19.94
CA ILE A 37 -14.39 11.08 19.32
C ILE A 37 -15.71 11.08 20.12
N VAL A 38 -16.23 9.91 20.49
CA VAL A 38 -17.51 9.79 21.19
C VAL A 38 -17.44 10.41 22.59
N ARG A 39 -16.28 10.32 23.25
CA ARG A 39 -16.06 10.93 24.58
C ARG A 39 -15.65 12.40 24.52
N ASN A 40 -15.55 13.01 23.32
CA ASN A 40 -15.01 14.36 23.10
C ASN A 40 -13.57 14.54 23.65
N ASN A 41 -12.80 13.46 23.70
CA ASN A 41 -11.40 13.50 24.14
C ASN A 41 -10.48 13.63 22.91
N TRP A 42 -10.42 14.84 22.35
CA TRP A 42 -9.74 15.12 21.07
C TRP A 42 -8.25 14.81 21.11
N GLY A 43 -7.59 14.91 22.28
CA GLY A 43 -6.17 14.57 22.44
C GLY A 43 -5.87 13.10 22.16
N ASP A 44 -6.77 12.19 22.55
CA ASP A 44 -6.61 10.74 22.39
C ASP A 44 -6.86 10.26 20.96
N THR A 45 -7.25 11.17 20.04
CA THR A 45 -7.26 10.88 18.61
C THR A 45 -5.84 10.73 18.02
N TYR A 46 -4.80 11.01 18.79
CA TYR A 46 -3.42 10.68 18.49
C TYR A 46 -3.13 9.21 18.81
N VAL A 47 -3.46 8.32 17.88
CA VAL A 47 -3.38 6.86 18.10
C VAL A 47 -2.10 6.23 17.54
N ASN A 48 -1.32 6.96 16.76
CA ASN A 48 -0.05 6.49 16.21
C ASN A 48 0.82 7.65 15.72
N ASN A 49 2.13 7.46 15.79
CA ASN A 49 3.12 8.42 15.30
C ASN A 49 3.16 8.53 13.75
N SER A 50 2.77 7.49 13.01
CA SER A 50 2.46 7.61 11.58
C SER A 50 1.01 8.05 11.45
N PRO A 51 0.67 9.18 10.81
CA PRO A 51 -0.64 9.80 10.97
C PRO A 51 -1.81 8.84 10.81
N GLY A 52 -1.99 8.25 9.62
CA GLY A 52 -3.05 7.26 9.37
C GLY A 52 -4.49 7.77 9.59
N VAL A 53 -4.65 9.10 9.66
CA VAL A 53 -5.90 9.75 10.10
C VAL A 53 -7.07 9.41 9.19
N ILE A 54 -6.84 9.30 7.89
CA ILE A 54 -7.92 8.92 6.95
C ILE A 54 -8.40 7.50 7.23
N THR A 55 -7.47 6.58 7.47
CA THR A 55 -7.80 5.17 7.80
C THR A 55 -8.54 5.07 9.13
N THR A 56 -8.15 5.86 10.14
CA THR A 56 -8.85 5.87 11.44
C THR A 56 -10.25 6.48 11.33
N TRP A 57 -10.47 7.52 10.51
CA TRP A 57 -11.82 8.04 10.25
C TRP A 57 -12.71 7.01 9.54
N VAL A 58 -12.18 6.30 8.54
CA VAL A 58 -12.90 5.23 7.83
C VAL A 58 -13.28 4.11 8.80
N GLY A 59 -12.33 3.66 9.62
CA GLY A 59 -12.61 2.64 10.63
C GLY A 59 -13.56 3.13 11.73
N ALA A 60 -13.42 4.38 12.21
CA ALA A 60 -14.35 4.97 13.18
C ALA A 60 -15.79 5.02 12.64
N LEU A 61 -15.97 5.32 11.37
CA LEU A 61 -17.28 5.26 10.72
C LEU A 61 -17.83 3.82 10.69
N ALA A 62 -16.97 2.82 10.45
CA ALA A 62 -17.37 1.42 10.53
C ALA A 62 -17.82 1.03 11.95
N PHE A 63 -17.10 1.47 12.99
CA PHE A 63 -17.52 1.27 14.38
C PHE A 63 -18.86 1.96 14.68
N LYS A 64 -19.04 3.21 14.22
CA LYS A 64 -20.32 3.92 14.39
C LYS A 64 -21.50 3.16 13.77
N ILE A 65 -21.29 2.49 12.63
CA ILE A 65 -22.33 1.73 11.93
C ILE A 65 -22.61 0.39 12.59
N ALA A 66 -21.56 -0.38 12.94
CA ALA A 66 -21.67 -1.78 13.34
C ALA A 66 -21.60 -2.01 14.84
N ALA A 67 -20.96 -1.11 15.60
CA ALA A 67 -20.74 -1.24 17.04
C ALA A 67 -20.78 0.16 17.72
N PRO A 68 -21.91 0.88 17.69
CA PRO A 68 -21.99 2.26 18.20
C PRO A 68 -21.66 2.38 19.70
N ASP A 69 -21.86 1.29 20.46
CA ASP A 69 -21.57 1.23 21.89
C ASP A 69 -20.16 0.75 22.21
N TYR A 70 -19.30 0.56 21.19
CA TYR A 70 -17.91 0.18 21.41
C TYR A 70 -17.19 1.22 22.27
N ARG A 71 -16.55 0.76 23.34
CA ARG A 71 -15.72 1.58 24.23
C ARG A 71 -14.42 0.87 24.53
N VAL A 72 -13.36 1.65 24.61
CA VAL A 72 -12.04 1.16 25.04
C VAL A 72 -12.06 1.01 26.55
N THR A 73 -11.78 -0.22 27.01
CA THR A 73 -11.54 -0.51 28.44
C THR A 73 -10.04 -0.55 28.71
N SER A 74 -9.62 -0.55 30.00
CA SER A 74 -8.21 -0.71 30.39
C SER A 74 -7.56 -1.95 29.77
N ASP A 75 -8.34 -2.98 29.51
CA ASP A 75 -7.89 -4.27 28.98
C ASP A 75 -7.81 -4.26 27.44
N THR A 76 -8.50 -3.32 26.76
CA THR A 76 -8.49 -3.16 25.31
C THR A 76 -7.55 -2.06 24.82
N MET A 77 -6.98 -1.25 25.75
CA MET A 77 -6.11 -0.13 25.39
C MET A 77 -4.73 -0.62 24.97
N VAL A 78 -4.50 -0.70 23.66
CA VAL A 78 -3.24 -1.13 23.07
C VAL A 78 -2.61 0.03 22.32
N THR A 79 -1.50 0.53 22.84
CA THR A 79 -0.78 1.66 22.25
C THR A 79 0.19 1.28 21.16
N SER A 80 0.57 -0.01 21.10
CA SER A 80 1.45 -0.56 20.06
C SER A 80 1.23 -2.07 19.93
N TYR A 81 1.63 -2.63 18.78
CA TYR A 81 1.60 -4.08 18.54
C TYR A 81 2.38 -4.85 19.62
N SER A 82 3.57 -4.38 19.99
CA SER A 82 4.39 -4.99 21.06
C SER A 82 3.72 -4.95 22.44
N ALA A 83 2.98 -3.87 22.76
CA ALA A 83 2.23 -3.80 24.01
C ALA A 83 1.00 -4.73 24.01
N PHE A 84 0.35 -4.91 22.86
CA PHE A 84 -0.71 -5.89 22.65
C PHE A 84 -0.18 -7.31 22.86
N GLU A 85 0.95 -7.64 22.24
CA GLU A 85 1.64 -8.91 22.40
C GLU A 85 2.01 -9.22 23.85
N ALA A 86 2.62 -8.25 24.53
CA ALA A 86 3.03 -8.41 25.94
C ALA A 86 1.85 -8.61 26.90
N ARG A 87 0.65 -8.07 26.58
CA ARG A 87 -0.56 -8.31 27.36
C ARG A 87 -1.18 -9.67 27.09
N LEU A 88 -1.24 -10.10 25.82
CA LEU A 88 -1.76 -11.40 25.46
C LEU A 88 -0.96 -12.57 26.06
N SER A 89 0.38 -12.41 26.18
CA SER A 89 1.22 -13.41 26.81
C SER A 89 0.98 -13.56 28.33
N LYS A 90 0.41 -12.54 28.99
CA LYS A 90 0.10 -12.55 30.43
C LYS A 90 -1.30 -13.04 30.75
N VAL A 91 -2.20 -13.12 29.78
CA VAL A 91 -3.62 -13.44 30.00
C VAL A 91 -3.99 -14.72 29.27
N VAL A 92 -3.68 -15.83 29.91
CA VAL A 92 -3.85 -17.21 29.42
C VAL A 92 -5.32 -17.59 29.14
N ASN A 93 -6.32 -16.79 29.51
CA ASN A 93 -7.74 -17.15 29.44
C ASN A 93 -8.67 -16.11 28.81
N LEU A 94 -8.17 -15.06 28.17
CA LEU A 94 -9.03 -14.15 27.43
C LEU A 94 -9.00 -14.56 25.96
N LYS A 95 -10.16 -15.00 25.43
CA LYS A 95 -10.43 -14.83 24.01
C LYS A 95 -10.13 -13.35 23.73
N PRO A 96 -9.18 -13.01 22.87
CA PRO A 96 -8.92 -11.60 22.54
C PRO A 96 -10.28 -10.99 22.22
N ILE A 97 -10.55 -9.76 22.69
CA ILE A 97 -11.77 -9.05 22.28
C ILE A 97 -11.59 -8.75 20.80
N PHE A 98 -12.01 -9.72 19.98
CA PHE A 98 -11.92 -9.61 18.54
C PHE A 98 -12.91 -8.55 18.11
N ILE A 99 -12.36 -7.51 17.51
CA ILE A 99 -13.16 -6.64 16.68
C ILE A 99 -13.68 -7.53 15.56
N ASP A 100 -14.99 -7.70 15.49
CA ASP A 100 -15.65 -8.59 14.54
C ASP A 100 -15.14 -8.34 13.11
N ILE A 101 -14.85 -9.41 12.38
CA ILE A 101 -14.47 -9.34 10.95
C ILE A 101 -15.52 -8.57 10.12
N TYR A 102 -16.76 -8.52 10.59
CA TYR A 102 -17.81 -7.73 9.99
C TYR A 102 -17.50 -6.23 10.02
N ILE A 103 -16.94 -5.70 11.13
CA ILE A 103 -16.51 -4.30 11.23
C ILE A 103 -15.38 -4.02 10.24
N LEU A 104 -14.43 -4.95 10.10
CA LEU A 104 -13.35 -4.83 9.10
C LEU A 104 -13.91 -4.82 7.67
N ALA A 105 -14.89 -5.68 7.38
CA ALA A 105 -15.52 -5.71 6.05
C ALA A 105 -16.24 -4.40 5.71
N ILE A 106 -16.93 -3.80 6.69
CA ILE A 106 -17.56 -2.47 6.54
C ILE A 106 -16.47 -1.39 6.33
N ALA A 107 -15.40 -1.39 7.13
CA ALA A 107 -14.30 -0.44 6.96
C ALA A 107 -13.67 -0.54 5.56
N ARG A 108 -13.46 -1.76 5.05
CA ARG A 108 -12.99 -2.00 3.67
C ARG A 108 -13.98 -1.46 2.64
N ALA A 109 -15.28 -1.68 2.82
CA ALA A 109 -16.30 -1.18 1.90
C ALA A 109 -16.33 0.35 1.85
N ILE A 110 -16.23 1.02 3.02
CA ILE A 110 -16.15 2.49 3.11
C ILE A 110 -14.87 2.99 2.45
N MET A 111 -13.71 2.35 2.72
CA MET A 111 -12.43 2.71 2.10
C MET A 111 -12.49 2.59 0.58
N ILE A 112 -13.00 1.48 0.06
CA ILE A 112 -13.16 1.25 -1.38
C ILE A 112 -14.04 2.34 -2.00
N THR A 113 -15.16 2.67 -1.35
CA THR A 113 -16.07 3.73 -1.82
C THR A 113 -15.38 5.08 -1.88
N LEU A 114 -14.66 5.47 -0.82
CA LEU A 114 -13.85 6.69 -0.78
C LEU A 114 -12.83 6.73 -1.93
N LEU A 115 -12.06 5.66 -2.09
CA LEU A 115 -11.02 5.59 -3.12
C LEU A 115 -11.59 5.66 -4.53
N ILE A 116 -12.72 4.98 -4.80
CA ILE A 116 -13.40 5.05 -6.11
C ILE A 116 -13.86 6.48 -6.39
N LEU A 117 -14.48 7.16 -5.43
CA LEU A 117 -14.92 8.55 -5.60
C LEU A 117 -13.75 9.48 -5.92
N VAL A 118 -12.64 9.37 -5.20
CA VAL A 118 -11.45 10.19 -5.46
C VAL A 118 -10.82 9.84 -6.81
N LEU A 119 -10.75 8.56 -7.21
CA LEU A 119 -10.24 8.14 -8.52
C LEU A 119 -11.13 8.63 -9.67
N LEU A 120 -12.44 8.73 -9.47
CA LEU A 120 -13.32 9.34 -10.47
C LEU A 120 -13.03 10.84 -10.63
N ILE A 121 -12.75 11.55 -9.53
CA ILE A 121 -12.29 12.94 -9.60
C ILE A 121 -10.95 13.03 -10.35
N CYS A 122 -9.99 12.14 -10.04
CA CYS A 122 -8.72 12.03 -10.78
C CYS A 122 -8.95 11.82 -12.28
N PHE A 123 -9.89 10.94 -12.65
CA PHE A 123 -10.26 10.71 -14.05
C PHE A 123 -10.77 12.00 -14.73
N LEU A 124 -11.60 12.80 -14.06
CA LEU A 124 -12.08 14.07 -14.61
C LEU A 124 -10.92 15.06 -14.84
N TYR A 125 -9.95 15.11 -13.94
CA TYR A 125 -8.74 15.90 -14.13
C TYR A 125 -7.89 15.38 -15.29
N ALA A 126 -7.58 14.09 -15.33
CA ALA A 126 -6.82 13.48 -16.42
C ALA A 126 -7.52 13.66 -17.77
N ARG A 127 -8.86 13.47 -17.81
CA ARG A 127 -9.68 13.72 -19.00
C ARG A 127 -9.53 15.15 -19.51
N SER A 128 -9.45 16.14 -18.61
CA SER A 128 -9.28 17.53 -19.02
C SER A 128 -7.88 17.84 -19.57
N ILE A 129 -6.86 17.03 -19.21
CA ILE A 129 -5.47 17.17 -19.63
C ILE A 129 -5.21 16.41 -20.93
N PHE A 130 -5.57 15.10 -20.96
CA PHE A 130 -5.17 14.17 -22.02
C PHE A 130 -6.32 13.79 -22.98
N GLY A 131 -7.55 14.21 -22.68
CA GLY A 131 -8.75 13.78 -23.41
C GLY A 131 -9.40 12.51 -22.84
N THR A 132 -10.59 12.18 -23.35
CA THR A 132 -11.45 11.13 -22.76
C THR A 132 -10.87 9.73 -22.95
N ILE A 133 -10.47 9.37 -24.19
CA ILE A 133 -10.06 8.00 -24.51
C ILE A 133 -8.71 7.63 -23.86
N PRO A 134 -7.64 8.44 -24.01
CA PRO A 134 -6.37 8.11 -23.36
C PRO A 134 -6.49 8.03 -21.84
N SER A 135 -7.27 8.94 -21.22
CA SER A 135 -7.50 8.88 -19.77
C SER A 135 -8.33 7.65 -19.37
N LEU A 136 -9.33 7.26 -20.14
CA LEU A 136 -10.11 6.04 -19.87
C LEU A 136 -9.21 4.81 -19.85
N LEU A 137 -8.27 4.72 -20.79
CA LEU A 137 -7.32 3.60 -20.84
C LEU A 137 -6.36 3.59 -19.65
N GLY A 138 -5.82 4.76 -19.28
CA GLY A 138 -4.98 4.88 -18.09
C GLY A 138 -5.71 4.45 -16.83
N PHE A 139 -6.97 4.87 -16.67
CA PHE A 139 -7.77 4.49 -15.52
C PHE A 139 -8.28 3.04 -15.55
N LEU A 140 -8.39 2.42 -16.72
CA LEU A 140 -8.61 0.98 -16.83
C LEU A 140 -7.35 0.18 -16.44
N MET A 141 -6.13 0.66 -16.76
CA MET A 141 -4.89 0.06 -16.24
C MET A 141 -4.86 0.12 -14.71
N ILE A 142 -5.14 1.28 -14.10
CA ILE A 142 -5.25 1.45 -12.64
C ILE A 142 -6.33 0.53 -12.04
N ALA A 143 -7.50 0.44 -12.67
CA ALA A 143 -8.62 -0.36 -12.18
C ALA A 143 -8.33 -1.86 -12.20
N LEU A 144 -7.50 -2.30 -13.15
CA LEU A 144 -7.13 -3.69 -13.41
C LEU A 144 -5.69 -4.02 -12.99
N ASP A 145 -4.98 -3.14 -12.29
CA ASP A 145 -3.68 -3.46 -11.70
C ASP A 145 -3.86 -4.37 -10.46
N PRO A 146 -3.36 -5.63 -10.47
CA PRO A 146 -3.58 -6.56 -9.37
C PRO A 146 -2.96 -6.07 -8.06
N PHE A 147 -1.79 -5.42 -8.10
CA PHE A 147 -1.12 -4.91 -6.91
C PHE A 147 -1.89 -3.73 -6.29
N PHE A 148 -2.37 -2.80 -7.12
CA PHE A 148 -3.19 -1.70 -6.63
C PHE A 148 -4.59 -2.16 -6.18
N ILE A 149 -5.18 -3.18 -6.83
CA ILE A 149 -6.42 -3.82 -6.34
C ILE A 149 -6.19 -4.35 -4.93
N ALA A 150 -5.10 -5.10 -4.70
CA ALA A 150 -4.77 -5.63 -3.38
C ALA A 150 -4.71 -4.54 -2.31
N LEU A 151 -3.97 -3.46 -2.56
CA LEU A 151 -3.80 -2.34 -1.63
C LEU A 151 -5.11 -1.59 -1.37
N SER A 152 -5.91 -1.35 -2.41
CA SER A 152 -7.15 -0.56 -2.32
C SER A 152 -8.34 -1.31 -1.69
N ARG A 153 -8.22 -2.62 -1.46
CA ARG A 153 -9.20 -3.45 -0.76
C ARG A 153 -8.96 -3.54 0.75
N MET A 154 -7.84 -3.03 1.22
CA MET A 154 -7.47 -3.06 2.63
C MET A 154 -7.88 -1.77 3.34
N ASN A 155 -8.25 -1.88 4.60
CA ASN A 155 -8.34 -0.73 5.50
C ASN A 155 -6.93 -0.36 6.00
N HIS A 156 -6.13 0.24 5.10
CA HIS A 156 -4.72 0.54 5.32
C HIS A 156 -4.33 1.92 4.76
N LEU A 157 -3.09 2.36 4.98
CA LEU A 157 -2.61 3.72 4.70
C LEU A 157 -2.20 3.96 3.25
N ASP A 158 -1.71 2.92 2.55
CA ASP A 158 -0.97 3.08 1.28
C ASP A 158 -1.87 3.53 0.13
N ALA A 159 -3.06 2.93 0.01
CA ALA A 159 -3.98 3.29 -1.07
C ALA A 159 -4.55 4.71 -0.95
N PRO A 160 -5.04 5.18 0.22
CA PRO A 160 -5.48 6.57 0.34
C PRO A 160 -4.35 7.56 0.13
N GLN A 161 -3.14 7.32 0.67
CA GLN A 161 -1.98 8.16 0.37
C GLN A 161 -1.73 8.27 -1.14
N ALA A 162 -1.69 7.14 -1.84
CA ALA A 162 -1.41 7.08 -3.27
C ALA A 162 -2.46 7.85 -4.08
N VAL A 163 -3.74 7.63 -3.80
CA VAL A 163 -4.85 8.25 -4.53
C VAL A 163 -4.91 9.76 -4.28
N PHE A 164 -4.68 10.22 -3.05
CA PHE A 164 -4.65 11.64 -2.74
C PHE A 164 -3.41 12.35 -3.33
N MET A 165 -2.23 11.72 -3.33
CA MET A 165 -1.06 12.27 -4.04
C MET A 165 -1.34 12.38 -5.54
N PHE A 166 -1.98 11.37 -6.12
CA PHE A 166 -2.35 11.35 -7.53
C PHE A 166 -3.37 12.44 -7.89
N LEU A 167 -4.38 12.67 -7.04
CA LEU A 167 -5.29 13.79 -7.19
C LEU A 167 -4.57 15.14 -7.11
N SER A 168 -3.69 15.30 -6.13
CA SER A 168 -2.94 16.54 -5.91
C SER A 168 -2.13 16.91 -7.15
N ILE A 169 -1.36 15.95 -7.71
CA ILE A 169 -0.55 16.23 -8.90
C ILE A 169 -1.42 16.53 -10.13
N LEU A 170 -2.48 15.77 -10.40
CA LEU A 170 -3.35 16.00 -11.56
C LEU A 170 -4.07 17.36 -11.47
N ALA A 171 -4.55 17.74 -10.29
CA ALA A 171 -5.18 19.04 -10.08
C ALA A 171 -4.18 20.19 -10.27
N PHE A 172 -2.94 20.02 -9.80
CA PHE A 172 -1.87 21.00 -10.01
C PHE A 172 -1.48 21.15 -11.48
N LEU A 173 -1.34 20.05 -12.20
CA LEU A 173 -1.07 20.06 -13.65
C LEU A 173 -2.16 20.82 -14.41
N LYS A 174 -3.42 20.58 -14.08
CA LYS A 174 -4.53 21.32 -14.69
C LYS A 174 -4.47 22.80 -14.34
N PHE A 175 -4.13 23.17 -13.10
CA PHE A 175 -3.92 24.56 -12.71
C PHE A 175 -2.90 25.25 -13.61
N LEU A 176 -1.74 24.62 -13.86
CA LEU A 176 -0.70 25.19 -14.73
C LEU A 176 -1.12 25.28 -16.22
N LEU A 177 -1.88 24.29 -16.73
CA LEU A 177 -2.19 24.17 -18.16
C LEU A 177 -3.44 24.92 -18.60
N ARG A 178 -4.40 25.17 -17.70
CA ARG A 178 -5.75 25.65 -18.05
C ARG A 178 -6.12 26.97 -17.40
N GLY A 179 -5.19 27.91 -17.36
CA GLY A 179 -5.43 29.31 -17.00
C GLY A 179 -5.43 29.61 -15.51
N ASN A 180 -4.70 28.84 -14.71
CA ASN A 180 -4.43 29.11 -13.29
C ASN A 180 -5.70 29.31 -12.44
N ARG A 181 -6.68 28.44 -12.56
CA ARG A 181 -7.91 28.51 -11.76
C ARG A 181 -7.62 28.16 -10.31
N TRP A 182 -7.88 29.08 -9.40
CA TRP A 182 -7.66 28.90 -7.96
C TRP A 182 -8.34 27.66 -7.39
N PHE A 183 -9.50 27.27 -7.92
CA PHE A 183 -10.20 26.06 -7.54
C PHE A 183 -9.32 24.81 -7.72
N ASP A 184 -8.62 24.67 -8.85
CA ASP A 184 -7.76 23.52 -9.13
C ASP A 184 -6.54 23.52 -8.18
N LEU A 185 -6.01 24.70 -7.82
CA LEU A 185 -4.93 24.84 -6.84
C LEU A 185 -5.39 24.43 -5.43
N VAL A 186 -6.58 24.85 -5.03
CA VAL A 186 -7.18 24.48 -3.73
C VAL A 186 -7.39 22.97 -3.66
N ILE A 187 -7.97 22.33 -4.68
CA ILE A 187 -8.13 20.87 -4.73
C ILE A 187 -6.77 20.16 -4.64
N SER A 188 -5.75 20.68 -5.31
CA SER A 188 -4.38 20.15 -5.22
C SER A 188 -3.84 20.22 -3.78
N GLY A 189 -3.98 21.37 -3.10
CA GLY A 189 -3.54 21.55 -1.73
C GLY A 189 -4.30 20.68 -0.73
N LEU A 190 -5.63 20.61 -0.88
CA LEU A 190 -6.50 19.72 -0.08
C LEU A 190 -6.06 18.25 -0.22
N ALA A 191 -5.89 17.77 -1.44
CA ALA A 191 -5.46 16.41 -1.71
C ALA A 191 -4.04 16.13 -1.18
N GLY A 192 -3.12 17.09 -1.32
CA GLY A 192 -1.78 17.00 -0.74
C GLY A 192 -1.80 16.85 0.79
N GLY A 193 -2.59 17.65 1.49
CA GLY A 193 -2.79 17.56 2.94
C GLY A 193 -3.40 16.23 3.38
N LEU A 194 -4.41 15.73 2.64
CA LEU A 194 -5.02 14.40 2.88
C LEU A 194 -4.04 13.26 2.62
N ALA A 195 -3.14 13.39 1.63
CA ALA A 195 -2.09 12.41 1.38
C ALA A 195 -1.11 12.31 2.57
N PHE A 196 -0.69 13.45 3.12
CA PHE A 196 0.18 13.50 4.29
C PHE A 196 -0.52 12.99 5.56
N LEU A 197 -1.81 13.30 5.76
CA LEU A 197 -2.63 12.73 6.83
C LEU A 197 -2.83 11.21 6.70
N SER A 198 -2.77 10.68 5.48
CA SER A 198 -2.88 9.23 5.26
C SER A 198 -1.59 8.51 5.66
N LYS A 199 -0.44 9.02 5.25
CA LYS A 199 0.87 8.42 5.56
C LYS A 199 1.99 9.43 5.38
N LEU A 200 3.02 9.33 6.23
CA LEU A 200 4.15 10.25 6.25
C LEU A 200 4.81 10.51 4.87
N PRO A 201 5.09 9.50 4.00
CA PRO A 201 5.66 9.77 2.68
C PRO A 201 4.80 10.66 1.76
N GLY A 202 3.54 10.93 2.12
CA GLY A 202 2.71 11.94 1.45
C GLY A 202 3.31 13.35 1.46
N VAL A 203 4.23 13.64 2.40
CA VAL A 203 4.96 14.92 2.46
C VAL A 203 5.80 15.19 1.22
N PHE A 204 6.25 14.16 0.51
CA PHE A 204 7.04 14.32 -0.73
C PHE A 204 6.28 15.04 -1.86
N ILE A 205 4.96 15.19 -1.74
CA ILE A 205 4.20 16.01 -2.69
C ILE A 205 4.62 17.49 -2.65
N ILE A 206 5.11 17.99 -1.51
CA ILE A 206 5.56 19.40 -1.36
C ILE A 206 6.74 19.69 -2.29
N PRO A 207 7.90 19.01 -2.18
CA PRO A 207 9.02 19.26 -3.09
C PRO A 207 8.68 18.93 -4.55
N ILE A 208 7.82 17.95 -4.83
CA ILE A 208 7.40 17.63 -6.19
C ILE A 208 6.64 18.81 -6.82
N ILE A 209 5.63 19.34 -6.14
CA ILE A 209 4.85 20.51 -6.61
C ILE A 209 5.76 21.74 -6.76
N GLY A 210 6.66 21.97 -5.79
CA GLY A 210 7.62 23.07 -5.83
C GLY A 210 8.56 22.99 -7.04
N LEU A 211 9.11 21.82 -7.32
CA LEU A 211 9.99 21.58 -8.48
C LEU A 211 9.26 21.77 -9.82
N ILE A 212 8.03 21.29 -9.94
CA ILE A 212 7.22 21.46 -11.14
C ILE A 212 6.88 22.94 -11.36
N ALA A 213 6.49 23.66 -10.30
CA ALA A 213 6.21 25.09 -10.37
C ALA A 213 7.45 25.89 -10.77
N LEU A 214 8.60 25.57 -10.17
CA LEU A 214 9.88 26.21 -10.51
C LEU A 214 10.30 25.92 -11.96
N TRP A 215 10.17 24.67 -12.40
CA TRP A 215 10.48 24.28 -13.78
C TRP A 215 9.59 25.02 -14.79
N ASP A 216 8.28 25.08 -14.55
CA ASP A 216 7.36 25.82 -15.43
C ASP A 216 7.70 27.31 -15.47
N TYR A 217 7.97 27.93 -14.32
CA TYR A 217 8.40 29.31 -14.22
C TYR A 217 9.69 29.59 -15.01
N LEU A 218 10.74 28.77 -14.81
CA LEU A 218 12.03 28.97 -15.49
C LEU A 218 11.91 28.79 -17.01
N LYS A 219 11.11 27.80 -17.46
CA LYS A 219 10.86 27.56 -18.88
C LYS A 219 10.13 28.75 -19.53
N ASN A 220 9.08 29.25 -18.88
CA ASN A 220 8.31 30.39 -19.38
C ASN A 220 9.16 31.68 -19.40
N ARG A 221 10.03 31.89 -18.40
CA ARG A 221 10.98 32.99 -18.37
C ARG A 221 12.01 32.92 -19.50
N ALA A 222 12.51 31.73 -19.82
CA ALA A 222 13.50 31.55 -20.90
C ALA A 222 12.90 31.83 -22.29
N VAL A 223 11.60 31.58 -22.48
CA VAL A 223 10.89 31.88 -23.74
C VAL A 223 10.60 33.37 -23.89
N ASN A 224 10.29 34.05 -22.80
CA ASN A 224 9.91 35.50 -22.79
C ASN A 224 11.11 36.41 -22.63
N LYS A 225 12.32 36.01 -22.98
CA LYS A 225 13.59 36.80 -22.85
C LYS A 225 13.59 38.16 -23.56
N LEU A 226 12.59 38.47 -24.37
CA LEU A 226 12.50 39.76 -25.10
C LEU A 226 11.76 40.86 -24.35
N ASP A 227 11.02 40.56 -23.25
CA ASP A 227 10.23 41.57 -22.54
C ASP A 227 10.74 41.74 -21.10
N SER A 228 11.38 42.89 -20.90
CA SER A 228 11.69 43.67 -19.69
C SER A 228 11.67 42.96 -18.30
N LEU A 229 12.63 43.34 -17.46
CA LEU A 229 12.80 43.02 -16.02
C LEU A 229 11.52 43.22 -15.18
N VAL A 230 10.60 44.08 -15.61
CA VAL A 230 9.33 44.40 -14.93
C VAL A 230 8.33 43.22 -14.98
N PHE A 231 8.19 42.53 -16.14
CA PHE A 231 7.31 41.34 -16.26
C PHE A 231 7.84 40.13 -15.51
N ALA A 232 9.16 40.04 -15.30
CA ALA A 232 9.77 38.95 -14.50
C ALA A 232 9.37 39.05 -13.02
N ASP A 233 9.19 40.25 -12.48
CA ASP A 233 8.80 40.46 -11.07
C ASP A 233 7.33 40.03 -10.82
N GLU A 234 6.40 40.44 -11.67
CA GLU A 234 4.99 40.06 -11.57
C GLU A 234 4.77 38.54 -11.72
N SER A 235 5.48 37.89 -12.63
CA SER A 235 5.43 36.43 -12.80
C SER A 235 5.95 35.67 -11.57
N SER A 236 7.04 36.14 -10.98
CA SER A 236 7.62 35.59 -9.75
C SER A 236 6.65 35.72 -8.57
N LYS A 237 6.05 36.91 -8.39
CA LYS A 237 5.05 37.17 -7.34
C LYS A 237 3.85 36.25 -7.48
N LYS A 238 3.37 36.02 -8.70
CA LYS A 238 2.25 35.10 -8.98
C LYS A 238 2.57 33.67 -8.56
N VAL A 239 3.75 33.13 -8.91
CA VAL A 239 4.18 31.78 -8.54
C VAL A 239 4.32 31.67 -7.03
N ILE A 240 4.99 32.63 -6.37
CA ILE A 240 5.15 32.63 -4.91
C ILE A 240 3.80 32.68 -4.22
N ARG A 241 2.87 33.55 -4.63
CA ARG A 241 1.50 33.63 -4.07
C ARG A 241 0.77 32.30 -4.23
N SER A 242 0.86 31.66 -5.40
CA SER A 242 0.23 30.35 -5.63
C SER A 242 0.80 29.26 -4.74
N MET A 243 2.12 29.23 -4.55
CA MET A 243 2.77 28.24 -3.67
C MET A 243 2.44 28.47 -2.20
N LEU A 244 2.42 29.72 -1.75
CA LEU A 244 2.01 30.06 -0.38
C LEU A 244 0.54 29.67 -0.12
N ALA A 245 -0.36 29.97 -1.08
CA ALA A 245 -1.76 29.58 -0.97
C ALA A 245 -1.94 28.05 -0.98
N TRP A 246 -1.18 27.34 -1.81
CA TRP A 246 -1.19 25.88 -1.84
C TRP A 246 -0.73 25.28 -0.49
N LEU A 247 0.39 25.79 0.07
CA LEU A 247 0.90 25.37 1.38
C LEU A 247 -0.09 25.69 2.50
N LEU A 248 -0.71 26.87 2.45
CA LEU A 248 -1.74 27.23 3.42
C LEU A 248 -2.90 26.23 3.40
N VAL A 249 -3.43 25.89 2.23
CA VAL A 249 -4.52 24.91 2.11
C VAL A 249 -4.06 23.52 2.60
N PHE A 250 -2.85 23.10 2.24
CA PHE A 250 -2.25 21.83 2.67
C PHE A 250 -2.23 21.73 4.21
N PHE A 251 -1.71 22.75 4.91
CA PHE A 251 -1.62 22.72 6.36
C PHE A 251 -2.96 22.95 7.05
N LEU A 252 -3.87 23.75 6.46
CA LEU A 252 -5.23 23.90 6.98
C LEU A 252 -5.98 22.58 7.02
N VAL A 253 -5.87 21.74 5.97
CA VAL A 253 -6.47 20.42 5.95
C VAL A 253 -5.83 19.50 6.99
N TYR A 254 -4.51 19.53 7.11
CA TYR A 254 -3.80 18.74 8.11
C TYR A 254 -4.27 19.07 9.53
N PHE A 255 -4.47 20.36 9.83
CA PHE A 255 -5.00 20.82 11.11
C PHE A 255 -6.48 20.47 11.27
N ALA A 256 -7.32 20.72 10.27
CA ALA A 256 -8.77 20.60 10.39
C ALA A 256 -9.26 19.14 10.52
N VAL A 257 -8.60 18.19 9.87
CA VAL A 257 -9.06 16.79 9.79
C VAL A 257 -8.54 15.95 10.96
N TRP A 258 -7.50 16.38 11.68
CA TRP A 258 -6.94 15.63 12.80
C TRP A 258 -7.26 16.30 14.15
N PRO A 259 -8.23 15.78 14.94
CA PRO A 259 -8.67 16.46 16.18
C PRO A 259 -7.59 16.65 17.24
N SER A 260 -6.58 15.78 17.31
CA SER A 260 -5.42 15.98 18.20
C SER A 260 -4.67 17.30 17.93
N MET A 261 -4.70 17.80 16.69
CA MET A 261 -4.13 19.10 16.33
C MET A 261 -4.89 20.27 16.93
N TRP A 262 -6.17 20.11 17.28
CA TRP A 262 -6.98 21.19 17.88
C TRP A 262 -6.58 21.45 19.32
N VAL A 263 -6.07 20.42 20.03
CA VAL A 263 -5.74 20.49 21.46
C VAL A 263 -4.24 20.60 21.70
N HIS A 264 -3.45 19.81 20.96
CA HIS A 264 -2.00 19.69 21.16
C HIS A 264 -1.21 19.79 19.83
N PRO A 265 -1.33 20.91 19.05
CA PRO A 265 -0.76 20.98 17.70
C PRO A 265 0.76 20.80 17.67
N VAL A 266 1.48 21.48 18.57
CA VAL A 266 2.95 21.42 18.62
C VAL A 266 3.42 20.02 19.01
N ARG A 267 2.86 19.44 20.07
CA ARG A 267 3.21 18.09 20.53
C ARG A 267 2.95 17.05 19.45
N THR A 268 1.80 17.13 18.77
CA THR A 268 1.42 16.21 17.69
C THR A 268 2.42 16.28 16.55
N LEU A 269 2.80 17.49 16.10
CA LEU A 269 3.78 17.69 15.03
C LEU A 269 5.18 17.21 15.43
N VAL A 270 5.64 17.56 16.63
CA VAL A 270 6.98 17.12 17.11
C VAL A 270 7.06 15.60 17.15
N ASN A 271 6.05 14.93 17.70
CA ASN A 271 6.04 13.46 17.76
C ASN A 271 6.05 12.80 16.37
N VAL A 272 5.34 13.39 15.39
CA VAL A 272 5.37 12.91 13.99
C VAL A 272 6.76 13.10 13.38
N LEU A 273 7.40 14.26 13.63
CA LEU A 273 8.74 14.55 13.10
C LEU A 273 9.81 13.70 13.76
N ASP A 274 9.75 13.49 15.07
CA ASP A 274 10.68 12.62 15.81
C ASP A 274 10.61 11.19 15.32
N THR A 275 9.41 10.67 15.14
CA THR A 275 9.23 9.33 14.55
C THR A 275 9.77 9.25 13.13
N SER A 276 9.59 10.33 12.35
CA SER A 276 10.14 10.42 10.99
C SER A 276 11.65 10.36 10.99
N SER A 277 12.29 11.08 11.92
CA SER A 277 13.74 11.10 12.08
C SER A 277 14.26 9.73 12.55
N GLN A 278 13.55 9.08 13.48
CA GLN A 278 13.86 7.71 13.92
C GLN A 278 13.77 6.72 12.76
N TYR A 279 12.71 6.74 11.96
CA TYR A 279 12.61 5.87 10.77
C TYR A 279 13.65 6.17 9.69
N ALA A 280 14.14 7.41 9.63
CA ALA A 280 15.21 7.78 8.71
C ALA A 280 16.60 7.37 9.22
N SER A 281 16.81 7.37 10.55
CA SER A 281 18.11 7.14 11.21
C SER A 281 18.28 5.74 11.78
N THR A 282 17.20 4.96 11.97
CA THR A 282 17.30 3.62 12.54
C THR A 282 18.03 2.70 11.58
N ILE A 283 19.29 2.54 11.78
CA ILE A 283 20.03 1.32 11.45
C ILE A 283 19.29 0.23 12.22
N ILE A 284 18.74 -0.75 11.51
CA ILE A 284 17.86 -1.81 12.03
C ILE A 284 18.47 -2.40 13.31
N GLY A 285 18.04 -1.90 14.46
CA GLY A 285 18.21 -2.52 15.77
C GLY A 285 16.91 -3.26 16.08
N GLU A 286 17.04 -4.49 16.35
CA GLU A 286 16.20 -5.55 16.94
C GLU A 286 14.66 -5.45 17.02
N GLY A 287 14.00 -4.33 16.72
CA GLY A 287 12.53 -4.18 16.90
C GLY A 287 11.69 -4.07 15.63
N ASP A 288 12.28 -3.77 14.48
CA ASP A 288 11.53 -3.42 13.24
C ASP A 288 11.77 -4.40 12.08
N LEU A 289 11.70 -5.70 12.35
CA LEU A 289 11.71 -6.73 11.31
C LEU A 289 10.34 -6.87 10.59
N GLU A 290 9.41 -5.95 10.82
CA GLU A 290 8.21 -5.84 10.02
C GLU A 290 8.57 -5.28 8.63
N GLN A 291 8.59 -6.17 7.64
CA GLN A 291 8.55 -5.84 6.20
C GLN A 291 9.79 -5.19 5.55
N GLY A 292 10.99 -5.62 5.89
CA GLY A 292 12.10 -5.43 4.95
C GLY A 292 12.08 -6.55 3.89
N ASP A 293 12.06 -6.22 2.59
CA ASP A 293 12.40 -7.15 1.50
C ASP A 293 13.89 -7.59 1.61
N GLY A 294 14.28 -8.10 2.75
CA GLY A 294 15.66 -8.43 3.08
C GLY A 294 15.93 -9.92 2.94
N ILE A 295 16.47 -10.33 1.81
CA ILE A 295 17.38 -11.49 1.76
C ILE A 295 18.47 -11.27 2.82
N GLY A 296 18.60 -12.23 3.75
CA GLY A 296 19.47 -12.19 4.90
C GLY A 296 20.83 -11.53 4.67
N SER A 297 21.10 -10.56 5.49
CA SER A 297 22.46 -10.23 5.91
C SER A 297 22.41 -9.44 7.21
N SER A 298 22.70 -10.11 8.29
CA SER A 298 23.38 -9.51 9.43
C SER A 298 24.63 -8.81 8.89
N SER A 299 24.74 -7.49 8.98
CA SER A 299 26.05 -6.86 9.20
C SER A 299 26.02 -5.36 8.93
N THR A 300 26.61 -4.62 9.80
CA THR A 300 27.45 -3.42 9.64
C THR A 300 27.79 -3.11 8.17
N GLY A 301 27.16 -2.06 7.59
CA GLY A 301 27.56 -1.53 6.28
C GLY A 301 26.56 -1.76 5.15
N ARG A 302 25.24 -1.56 5.35
CA ARG A 302 24.25 -1.68 4.27
C ARG A 302 24.40 -0.56 3.26
N SER A 303 24.81 -0.88 2.03
CA SER A 303 24.66 0.01 0.88
C SER A 303 23.17 0.17 0.54
N ILE A 304 22.76 1.42 0.29
CA ILE A 304 21.38 1.72 -0.15
C ILE A 304 21.15 1.07 -1.52
N ASP A 305 20.17 0.18 -1.66
CA ASP A 305 19.74 -0.32 -2.97
C ASP A 305 18.85 0.73 -3.66
N TYR A 306 19.47 1.60 -4.43
CA TYR A 306 18.79 2.65 -5.19
C TYR A 306 17.78 2.11 -6.23
N LEU A 307 17.91 0.85 -6.62
CA LEU A 307 17.02 0.19 -7.59
C LEU A 307 15.90 -0.62 -6.92
N ARG A 308 15.77 -0.57 -5.60
CA ARG A 308 14.78 -1.34 -4.83
C ARG A 308 13.36 -1.17 -5.37
N TYR A 309 12.89 0.06 -5.49
CA TYR A 309 11.53 0.33 -5.96
C TYR A 309 11.33 0.10 -7.46
N PRO A 310 12.25 0.48 -8.37
CA PRO A 310 12.21 0.02 -9.75
C PRO A 310 12.17 -1.51 -9.90
N LYS A 311 12.98 -2.26 -9.15
CA LYS A 311 12.92 -3.73 -9.12
C LYS A 311 11.57 -4.23 -8.62
N SER A 312 11.05 -3.65 -7.53
CA SER A 312 9.73 -3.98 -6.99
C SER A 312 8.63 -3.73 -8.02
N PHE A 313 8.66 -2.59 -8.72
CA PHE A 313 7.73 -2.30 -9.80
C PHE A 313 7.76 -3.39 -10.89
N LEU A 314 8.94 -3.80 -11.36
CA LEU A 314 9.05 -4.85 -12.36
C LEU A 314 8.46 -6.19 -11.89
N TRP A 315 8.59 -6.53 -10.61
CA TRP A 315 8.01 -7.75 -10.04
C TRP A 315 6.49 -7.71 -9.89
N ARG A 316 5.90 -6.55 -9.66
CA ARG A 316 4.48 -6.39 -9.33
C ARG A 316 3.63 -5.89 -10.48
N THR A 317 4.23 -5.23 -11.48
CA THR A 317 3.49 -4.72 -12.63
C THR A 317 3.21 -5.81 -13.66
N THR A 318 2.20 -5.61 -14.50
CA THR A 318 1.86 -6.56 -15.56
C THR A 318 2.68 -6.33 -16.82
N PRO A 319 2.89 -7.38 -17.66
CA PRO A 319 3.50 -7.21 -18.98
C PRO A 319 2.78 -6.17 -19.85
N VAL A 320 1.47 -6.06 -19.70
CA VAL A 320 0.64 -5.10 -20.45
C VAL A 320 1.01 -3.66 -20.09
N VAL A 321 1.22 -3.37 -18.81
CA VAL A 321 1.67 -2.04 -18.36
C VAL A 321 3.07 -1.73 -18.87
N LEU A 322 4.00 -2.69 -18.82
CA LEU A 322 5.36 -2.50 -19.36
C LEU A 322 5.36 -2.21 -20.87
N LEU A 323 4.57 -2.94 -21.65
CA LEU A 323 4.40 -2.69 -23.08
C LEU A 323 3.77 -1.33 -23.36
N GLY A 324 2.82 -0.89 -22.53
CA GLY A 324 2.24 0.44 -22.61
C GLY A 324 3.27 1.55 -22.36
N LEU A 325 4.11 1.40 -21.33
CA LEU A 325 5.20 2.35 -21.06
C LEU A 325 6.24 2.38 -22.19
N LEU A 326 6.60 1.23 -22.73
CA LEU A 326 7.49 1.14 -23.91
C LEU A 326 6.87 1.83 -25.13
N SER A 327 5.57 1.60 -25.39
CA SER A 327 4.83 2.29 -26.45
C SER A 327 4.83 3.81 -26.28
N LEU A 328 4.69 4.30 -25.02
CA LEU A 328 4.78 5.73 -24.73
C LEU A 328 6.17 6.29 -25.05
N ALA A 329 7.23 5.58 -24.65
CA ALA A 329 8.61 5.98 -24.93
C ALA A 329 8.87 6.06 -26.45
N ILE A 330 8.40 5.08 -27.23
CA ILE A 330 8.51 5.08 -28.68
C ILE A 330 7.72 6.25 -29.29
N ALA A 331 6.47 6.47 -28.86
CA ALA A 331 5.63 7.57 -29.34
C ALA A 331 6.24 8.94 -29.01
N TYR A 332 6.85 9.09 -27.83
CA TYR A 332 7.57 10.29 -27.42
C TYR A 332 8.82 10.54 -28.26
N TYR A 333 9.62 9.50 -28.53
CA TYR A 333 10.82 9.61 -29.37
C TYR A 333 10.47 9.97 -30.81
N LEU A 334 9.40 9.37 -31.35
CA LEU A 334 8.93 9.63 -32.72
C LEU A 334 7.99 10.84 -32.83
N ARG A 335 7.99 11.76 -31.86
CA ARG A 335 7.10 12.95 -31.78
C ARG A 335 7.06 13.83 -33.05
N LYS A 336 8.10 13.76 -33.92
CA LYS A 336 8.14 14.46 -35.23
C LYS A 336 6.93 14.15 -36.15
N ARG A 337 6.14 13.10 -35.82
CA ARG A 337 4.94 12.71 -36.58
C ARG A 337 3.63 13.35 -36.07
N ASN A 338 3.69 14.37 -35.19
CA ASN A 338 2.54 15.09 -34.65
C ASN A 338 1.42 14.18 -34.07
N VAL A 339 1.79 13.14 -33.32
CA VAL A 339 0.84 12.23 -32.69
C VAL A 339 0.48 12.67 -31.27
N VAL A 340 1.44 13.26 -30.54
CA VAL A 340 1.26 13.73 -29.15
C VAL A 340 1.32 15.25 -29.16
N ASP A 341 0.33 15.92 -28.61
CA ASP A 341 0.31 17.38 -28.51
C ASP A 341 1.29 17.89 -27.45
N GLU A 342 1.66 19.16 -27.55
CA GLU A 342 2.70 19.76 -26.70
C GLU A 342 2.27 19.82 -25.22
N SER A 343 0.99 20.03 -24.95
CA SER A 343 0.46 20.08 -23.59
C SER A 343 0.47 18.70 -22.91
N ALA A 344 0.20 17.64 -23.67
CA ALA A 344 0.32 16.26 -23.21
C ALA A 344 1.79 15.90 -22.94
N ILE A 345 2.72 16.33 -23.80
CA ILE A 345 4.17 16.10 -23.60
C ILE A 345 4.63 16.76 -22.29
N LYS A 346 4.26 18.02 -22.04
CA LYS A 346 4.58 18.71 -20.76
C LYS A 346 4.02 17.93 -19.57
N SER A 347 2.78 17.50 -19.64
CA SER A 347 2.14 16.77 -18.55
C SER A 347 2.81 15.43 -18.28
N ILE A 348 3.20 14.68 -19.31
CA ILE A 348 3.97 13.44 -19.19
C ILE A 348 5.32 13.70 -18.51
N GLN A 349 6.04 14.76 -18.91
CA GLN A 349 7.31 15.13 -18.28
C GLN A 349 7.13 15.42 -16.78
N TRP A 350 6.11 16.17 -16.38
CA TRP A 350 5.83 16.47 -14.98
C TRP A 350 5.41 15.23 -14.17
N LEU A 351 4.66 14.34 -14.77
CA LEU A 351 4.33 13.04 -14.15
C LEU A 351 5.58 12.16 -13.97
N LEU A 352 6.52 12.20 -14.90
CA LEU A 352 7.82 11.51 -14.76
C LEU A 352 8.68 12.14 -13.67
N ILE A 353 8.69 13.48 -13.54
CA ILE A 353 9.35 14.18 -12.42
C ILE A 353 8.74 13.70 -11.09
N PHE A 354 7.40 13.60 -11.01
CA PHE A 354 6.75 13.05 -9.82
C PHE A 354 7.30 11.66 -9.48
N VAL A 355 7.33 10.73 -10.45
CA VAL A 355 7.84 9.36 -10.22
C VAL A 355 9.28 9.37 -9.75
N ILE A 356 10.16 10.15 -10.40
CA ILE A 356 11.60 10.21 -10.08
C ILE A 356 11.82 10.78 -8.67
N VAL A 357 11.25 11.95 -8.38
CA VAL A 357 11.44 12.64 -7.09
C VAL A 357 10.85 11.81 -5.95
N TYR A 358 9.66 11.23 -6.17
CA TYR A 358 9.04 10.36 -5.18
C TYR A 358 9.89 9.10 -4.91
N THR A 359 10.40 8.44 -5.97
CA THR A 359 11.27 7.27 -5.86
C THR A 359 12.53 7.59 -5.07
N ILE A 360 13.20 8.72 -5.36
CA ILE A 360 14.37 9.16 -4.61
C ILE A 360 14.00 9.37 -3.13
N GLY A 361 12.91 10.10 -2.87
CA GLY A 361 12.48 10.41 -1.51
C GLY A 361 12.24 9.17 -0.64
N ILE A 362 11.53 8.16 -1.18
CA ILE A 362 11.24 6.94 -0.42
C ILE A 362 12.39 5.92 -0.38
N THR A 363 13.43 6.11 -1.22
CA THR A 363 14.61 5.22 -1.22
C THR A 363 15.61 5.59 -0.13
N LEU A 364 15.66 6.86 0.27
CA LEU A 364 16.60 7.35 1.28
C LEU A 364 16.39 6.74 2.68
N PRO A 365 15.14 6.58 3.19
CA PRO A 365 14.91 5.95 4.49
C PRO A 365 15.28 4.47 4.49
N THR A 366 15.74 3.97 5.65
CA THR A 366 16.09 2.56 5.84
C THR A 366 14.87 1.64 5.83
N LYS A 367 13.75 2.10 6.42
CA LYS A 367 12.48 1.35 6.40
C LYS A 367 11.89 1.34 4.99
N SER A 368 11.67 0.16 4.45
CA SER A 368 11.20 -0.01 3.07
C SER A 368 10.13 -1.09 2.96
N SER A 369 9.17 -0.86 2.07
CA SER A 369 8.15 -1.85 1.68
C SER A 369 7.71 -1.60 0.24
N GLU A 370 7.41 -2.66 -0.51
CA GLU A 370 6.85 -2.56 -1.86
C GLU A 370 5.60 -1.66 -1.92
N LYS A 371 4.77 -1.69 -0.84
CA LYS A 371 3.54 -0.90 -0.72
C LYS A 371 3.80 0.62 -0.78
N TYR A 372 4.97 1.08 -0.35
CA TYR A 372 5.30 2.52 -0.33
C TYR A 372 5.37 3.12 -1.74
N TYR A 373 5.56 2.28 -2.76
CA TYR A 373 5.64 2.74 -4.14
C TYR A 373 4.28 2.95 -4.81
N ALA A 374 3.16 2.69 -4.11
CA ALA A 374 1.80 2.80 -4.64
C ALA A 374 1.50 4.14 -5.37
N PRO A 375 1.95 5.33 -4.92
CA PRO A 375 1.74 6.57 -5.67
C PRO A 375 2.37 6.56 -7.07
N ALA A 376 3.55 5.96 -7.21
CA ALA A 376 4.22 5.84 -8.52
C ALA A 376 3.50 4.84 -9.44
N TYR A 377 2.92 3.76 -8.89
CA TYR A 377 2.12 2.82 -9.69
C TYR A 377 0.96 3.52 -10.40
N LEU A 378 0.17 4.35 -9.70
CA LEU A 378 -0.96 5.07 -10.30
C LEU A 378 -0.53 5.95 -11.47
N VAL A 379 0.61 6.64 -11.33
CA VAL A 379 1.14 7.48 -12.39
C VAL A 379 1.64 6.63 -13.56
N LEU A 380 2.38 5.54 -13.29
CA LEU A 380 2.93 4.65 -14.32
C LEU A 380 1.81 3.91 -15.08
N ASP A 381 0.74 3.49 -14.41
CA ASP A 381 -0.43 2.89 -15.04
C ASP A 381 -1.17 3.89 -15.94
N LEU A 382 -1.35 5.13 -15.48
CA LEU A 382 -1.89 6.20 -16.33
C LEU A 382 -1.02 6.38 -17.58
N LEU A 383 0.30 6.49 -17.40
CA LEU A 383 1.26 6.64 -18.50
C LEU A 383 1.25 5.43 -19.45
N ALA A 384 1.09 4.21 -18.93
CA ALA A 384 0.96 3.01 -19.75
C ALA A 384 -0.30 3.04 -20.62
N GLY A 385 -1.43 3.46 -20.07
CA GLY A 385 -2.67 3.62 -20.84
C GLY A 385 -2.56 4.70 -21.93
N LEU A 386 -1.91 5.85 -21.61
CA LEU A 386 -1.55 6.86 -22.61
C LEU A 386 -0.65 6.27 -23.69
N GLY A 387 0.32 5.45 -23.31
CA GLY A 387 1.24 4.77 -24.23
C GLY A 387 0.52 3.84 -25.20
N TRP A 388 -0.41 3.04 -24.72
CA TRP A 388 -1.26 2.23 -25.59
C TRP A 388 -2.03 3.09 -26.58
N TYR A 389 -2.66 4.18 -26.13
CA TYR A 389 -3.38 5.09 -27.00
C TYR A 389 -2.48 5.68 -28.10
N TYR A 390 -1.38 6.33 -27.72
CA TYR A 390 -0.50 6.99 -28.67
C TYR A 390 0.25 5.98 -29.57
N GLY A 391 0.62 4.82 -29.05
CA GLY A 391 1.28 3.75 -29.81
C GLY A 391 0.37 3.20 -30.92
N ILE A 392 -0.91 2.95 -30.61
CA ILE A 392 -1.87 2.48 -31.62
C ILE A 392 -2.14 3.57 -32.67
N LEU A 393 -2.23 4.85 -32.26
CA LEU A 393 -2.34 5.96 -33.21
C LEU A 393 -1.14 6.04 -34.16
N LEU A 394 0.05 5.88 -33.62
CA LEU A 394 1.29 5.89 -34.41
C LEU A 394 1.29 4.72 -35.41
N LEU A 395 0.98 3.51 -34.95
CA LEU A 395 0.90 2.31 -35.77
C LEU A 395 -0.14 2.45 -36.89
N SER A 396 -1.34 2.93 -36.57
CA SER A 396 -2.43 3.13 -37.54
C SER A 396 -2.12 4.18 -38.61
N LYS A 397 -1.39 5.25 -38.25
CA LYS A 397 -0.89 6.23 -39.21
C LYS A 397 0.23 5.65 -40.09
N SER A 398 1.10 4.84 -39.52
CA SER A 398 2.24 4.23 -40.26
C SER A 398 1.80 3.21 -41.27
N LEU A 399 0.80 2.39 -40.93
CA LEU A 399 0.30 1.30 -41.81
C LEU A 399 -0.81 1.76 -42.77
N GLN A 400 -1.18 3.04 -42.81
CA GLN A 400 -2.24 3.60 -43.66
C GLN A 400 -3.56 2.80 -43.62
N VAL A 401 -3.92 2.26 -42.44
CA VAL A 401 -5.08 1.37 -42.29
C VAL A 401 -6.37 2.10 -42.60
N VAL A 402 -7.15 1.61 -43.58
CA VAL A 402 -8.43 2.20 -43.98
C VAL A 402 -9.46 2.15 -42.85
N HIS A 403 -9.51 1.07 -42.07
CA HIS A 403 -10.46 0.85 -40.98
C HIS A 403 -9.85 1.11 -39.59
N ARG A 404 -9.16 2.23 -39.39
CA ARG A 404 -8.47 2.60 -38.15
C ARG A 404 -9.30 2.39 -36.88
N LYS A 405 -10.61 2.71 -36.94
CA LYS A 405 -11.51 2.60 -35.78
C LYS A 405 -11.63 1.15 -35.28
N TYR A 406 -11.73 0.19 -36.16
CA TYR A 406 -11.88 -1.23 -35.78
C TYR A 406 -10.56 -1.79 -35.24
N VAL A 407 -9.42 -1.48 -35.88
CA VAL A 407 -8.10 -1.88 -35.40
C VAL A 407 -7.87 -1.34 -33.99
N TYR A 408 -8.20 -0.07 -33.77
CA TYR A 408 -8.11 0.54 -32.46
C TYR A 408 -8.97 -0.21 -31.41
N LEU A 409 -10.23 -0.47 -31.71
CA LEU A 409 -11.15 -1.17 -30.81
C LEU A 409 -10.67 -2.60 -30.50
N ILE A 410 -10.20 -3.33 -31.50
CA ILE A 410 -9.70 -4.71 -31.35
C ILE A 410 -8.49 -4.74 -30.43
N ILE A 411 -7.47 -3.92 -30.69
CA ILE A 411 -6.25 -3.90 -29.88
C ILE A 411 -6.57 -3.48 -28.44
N MET A 412 -7.40 -2.46 -28.26
CA MET A 412 -7.78 -2.00 -26.93
C MET A 412 -8.58 -3.05 -26.14
N SER A 413 -9.51 -3.74 -26.82
CA SER A 413 -10.26 -4.83 -26.18
C SER A 413 -9.34 -5.99 -25.81
N ALA A 414 -8.37 -6.33 -26.65
CA ALA A 414 -7.37 -7.37 -26.37
C ALA A 414 -6.49 -6.97 -25.15
N VAL A 415 -6.01 -5.74 -25.11
CA VAL A 415 -5.22 -5.22 -23.97
C VAL A 415 -5.99 -5.32 -22.67
N ILE A 416 -7.26 -4.89 -22.66
CA ILE A 416 -8.12 -4.95 -21.46
C ILE A 416 -8.42 -6.41 -21.09
N ALA A 417 -8.69 -7.28 -22.08
CA ALA A 417 -8.97 -8.69 -21.83
C ALA A 417 -7.76 -9.40 -21.20
N ILE A 418 -6.56 -9.19 -21.75
CA ILE A 418 -5.32 -9.77 -21.22
C ILE A 418 -5.07 -9.26 -19.77
N GLN A 419 -5.25 -7.97 -19.55
CA GLN A 419 -5.11 -7.38 -18.19
C GLN A 419 -6.12 -8.00 -17.21
N SER A 420 -7.36 -8.24 -17.67
CA SER A 420 -8.41 -8.85 -16.84
C SER A 420 -8.12 -10.32 -16.48
N ILE A 421 -7.37 -11.05 -17.32
CA ILE A 421 -6.96 -12.43 -17.02
C ILE A 421 -6.08 -12.47 -15.76
N TRP A 422 -5.11 -11.56 -15.63
CA TRP A 422 -4.24 -11.49 -14.46
C TRP A 422 -5.02 -11.17 -13.19
N VAL A 423 -6.01 -10.29 -13.27
CA VAL A 423 -6.91 -9.96 -12.17
C VAL A 423 -7.72 -11.19 -11.75
N TYR A 424 -8.32 -11.88 -12.71
CA TYR A 424 -9.11 -13.08 -12.46
C TYR A 424 -8.29 -14.20 -11.80
N GLN A 425 -7.09 -14.48 -12.30
CA GLN A 425 -6.19 -15.51 -11.77
C GLN A 425 -5.73 -15.21 -10.33
N SER A 426 -5.65 -13.93 -9.97
CA SER A 426 -5.21 -13.50 -8.63
C SER A 426 -6.35 -13.40 -7.62
N PHE A 427 -7.61 -13.50 -8.05
CA PHE A 427 -8.77 -13.42 -7.16
C PHE A 427 -8.85 -14.66 -6.24
N PRO A 428 -9.16 -14.47 -4.94
CA PRO A 428 -9.34 -13.23 -4.19
C PRO A 428 -8.05 -12.68 -3.55
N TYR A 429 -6.91 -13.32 -3.76
CA TYR A 429 -5.61 -13.05 -3.13
C TYR A 429 -4.69 -12.24 -4.07
N TYR A 430 -5.04 -10.99 -4.35
CA TYR A 430 -4.35 -10.18 -5.37
C TYR A 430 -2.87 -9.90 -5.08
N PHE A 431 -2.42 -9.97 -3.81
CA PHE A 431 -0.98 -9.91 -3.50
C PHE A 431 -0.19 -11.12 -3.98
N THR A 432 -0.87 -12.19 -4.41
CA THR A 432 -0.21 -13.34 -5.03
C THR A 432 0.21 -13.10 -6.47
N TYR A 433 -0.21 -11.97 -7.06
CA TYR A 433 0.24 -11.59 -8.39
C TYR A 433 1.72 -11.19 -8.38
N TYR A 434 2.50 -11.82 -9.24
CA TYR A 434 3.86 -11.45 -9.60
C TYR A 434 4.03 -11.57 -11.11
N ASN A 435 4.86 -10.67 -11.68
CA ASN A 435 5.07 -10.58 -13.11
C ASN A 435 5.58 -11.90 -13.73
N PRO A 436 4.84 -12.51 -14.64
CA PRO A 436 5.23 -13.78 -15.26
C PRO A 436 6.53 -13.68 -16.08
N LEU A 437 6.89 -12.49 -16.60
CA LEU A 437 8.16 -12.29 -17.29
C LEU A 437 9.39 -12.52 -16.39
N LEU A 438 9.21 -12.40 -15.08
CA LEU A 438 10.25 -12.67 -14.07
C LEU A 438 10.09 -14.06 -13.40
N GLY A 439 9.24 -14.92 -13.95
CA GLY A 439 8.95 -16.26 -13.43
C GLY A 439 7.74 -16.32 -12.49
N GLY A 440 6.97 -15.23 -12.34
CA GLY A 440 5.71 -15.19 -11.59
C GLY A 440 5.86 -15.50 -10.10
N LEU A 441 4.76 -15.91 -9.46
CA LEU A 441 4.69 -16.18 -8.03
C LEU A 441 5.67 -17.28 -7.57
N ARG A 442 5.82 -18.35 -8.34
CA ARG A 442 6.71 -19.46 -7.97
C ARG A 442 8.17 -19.01 -7.82
N ARG A 443 8.65 -18.17 -8.75
CA ARG A 443 10.00 -17.63 -8.66
C ARG A 443 10.10 -16.57 -7.56
N ALA A 444 9.09 -15.70 -7.43
CA ALA A 444 9.04 -14.72 -6.35
C ALA A 444 9.15 -15.38 -4.97
N ALA A 445 8.41 -16.48 -4.73
CA ALA A 445 8.47 -17.23 -3.47
C ALA A 445 9.86 -17.82 -3.14
N GLN A 446 10.74 -17.95 -4.12
CA GLN A 446 12.12 -18.44 -3.91
C GLN A 446 13.12 -17.32 -3.60
N VAL A 447 12.87 -16.11 -4.12
CA VAL A 447 13.88 -15.02 -4.12
C VAL A 447 13.42 -13.77 -3.37
N LYS A 448 12.15 -13.72 -2.95
CA LYS A 448 11.56 -12.60 -2.23
C LYS A 448 10.70 -13.10 -1.08
N MET A 449 10.60 -12.30 -0.05
CA MET A 449 9.62 -12.52 1.00
C MET A 449 8.22 -12.25 0.44
N ILE A 450 7.34 -13.24 0.48
CA ILE A 450 5.95 -13.14 0.04
C ILE A 450 5.00 -13.29 1.24
N GLY A 451 3.74 -12.87 1.06
CA GLY A 451 2.67 -13.06 2.02
C GLY A 451 2.53 -11.93 3.04
N VAL A 452 1.30 -11.46 3.19
CA VAL A 452 0.89 -10.45 4.18
C VAL A 452 -0.33 -10.92 5.01
N GLY A 453 -0.60 -12.25 5.00
CA GLY A 453 -1.73 -12.88 5.70
C GLY A 453 -2.54 -13.83 4.81
N GLU A 454 -2.33 -13.85 3.49
CA GLU A 454 -3.02 -14.76 2.58
C GLU A 454 -2.73 -16.22 2.93
N GLY A 455 -3.75 -17.06 2.90
CA GLY A 455 -3.65 -18.49 3.20
C GLY A 455 -3.85 -18.83 4.69
N LEU A 456 -3.75 -17.87 5.62
CA LEU A 456 -4.05 -18.11 7.02
C LEU A 456 -5.55 -18.30 7.26
N ASP A 457 -6.40 -17.71 6.43
CA ASP A 457 -7.83 -18.04 6.39
C ASP A 457 -8.09 -19.50 5.94
N LEU A 458 -7.29 -20.00 5.00
CA LEU A 458 -7.36 -21.41 4.58
C LEU A 458 -6.81 -22.35 5.66
N THR A 459 -5.76 -21.92 6.36
CA THR A 459 -5.21 -22.61 7.54
C THR A 459 -6.29 -22.77 8.61
N GLY A 460 -6.96 -21.68 9.00
CA GLY A 460 -8.03 -21.72 9.98
C GLY A 460 -9.16 -22.66 9.56
N ARG A 461 -9.60 -22.56 8.31
CA ARG A 461 -10.64 -23.48 7.76
C ARG A 461 -10.21 -24.95 7.72
N TYR A 462 -8.91 -25.23 7.54
CA TYR A 462 -8.42 -26.59 7.65
C TYR A 462 -8.53 -27.10 9.08
N LEU A 463 -8.07 -26.32 10.07
CA LEU A 463 -8.14 -26.66 11.49
C LEU A 463 -9.59 -26.83 11.97
N MET A 464 -10.52 -26.02 11.46
CA MET A 464 -11.96 -26.09 11.74
C MET A 464 -12.64 -27.38 11.22
N LYS A 465 -11.96 -28.20 10.40
CA LYS A 465 -12.49 -29.51 10.01
C LYS A 465 -12.41 -30.54 11.14
N ASN A 466 -11.61 -30.29 12.17
CA ASN A 466 -11.57 -31.11 13.35
C ASN A 466 -12.87 -30.89 14.15
N PRO A 467 -13.63 -31.95 14.50
CA PRO A 467 -14.86 -31.83 15.29
C PRO A 467 -14.66 -31.16 16.66
N GLN A 468 -13.43 -31.19 17.20
CA GLN A 468 -13.04 -30.57 18.46
C GLN A 468 -12.18 -29.34 18.24
N SER A 469 -12.40 -28.58 17.16
CA SER A 469 -11.58 -27.42 16.78
C SER A 469 -11.51 -26.35 17.86
N SER A 470 -12.58 -26.14 18.63
CA SER A 470 -12.65 -25.20 19.75
C SER A 470 -11.68 -25.51 20.90
N ASP A 471 -11.29 -26.77 21.06
CA ASP A 471 -10.38 -27.22 22.12
C ASP A 471 -8.92 -27.19 21.68
N LEU A 472 -8.67 -27.08 20.36
CA LEU A 472 -7.33 -27.09 19.81
C LEU A 472 -6.55 -25.82 20.20
N LYS A 473 -5.27 -26.01 20.47
CA LYS A 473 -4.28 -24.97 20.74
C LYS A 473 -3.27 -24.92 19.61
N VAL A 474 -3.16 -23.77 18.96
CA VAL A 474 -2.35 -23.59 17.77
C VAL A 474 -1.34 -22.45 17.97
N MET A 475 -0.07 -22.72 17.79
CA MET A 475 0.95 -21.68 17.73
C MET A 475 1.16 -21.26 16.28
N SER A 476 1.09 -19.96 15.99
CA SER A 476 1.20 -19.44 14.62
C SER A 476 1.88 -18.11 14.53
N TRP A 477 2.72 -17.95 13.51
CA TRP A 477 3.15 -16.64 13.02
C TRP A 477 1.93 -15.91 12.41
N TYR A 478 1.76 -14.64 12.73
CA TYR A 478 0.54 -13.90 12.42
C TYR A 478 -0.74 -14.56 12.95
N GLY A 479 -0.62 -15.23 14.11
CA GLY A 479 -1.74 -15.94 14.74
C GLY A 479 -2.90 -15.01 15.05
N ILE A 480 -2.63 -13.85 15.62
CA ILE A 480 -3.65 -12.88 16.01
C ILE A 480 -4.11 -12.07 14.79
N GLY A 481 -5.38 -12.16 14.47
CA GLY A 481 -6.02 -11.54 13.32
C GLY A 481 -5.99 -12.46 12.09
N PRO A 482 -4.91 -12.57 11.32
CA PRO A 482 -4.92 -13.36 10.08
C PRO A 482 -5.34 -14.80 10.23
N LEU A 483 -4.99 -15.50 11.32
CA LEU A 483 -5.47 -16.86 11.61
C LEU A 483 -6.71 -16.87 12.49
N SER A 484 -6.68 -16.16 13.62
CA SER A 484 -7.69 -16.28 14.67
C SER A 484 -9.08 -15.78 14.28
N TYR A 485 -9.22 -14.98 13.21
CA TYR A 485 -10.54 -14.67 12.63
C TYR A 485 -11.22 -15.86 11.94
N PHE A 486 -10.46 -16.90 11.61
CA PHE A 486 -10.92 -18.05 10.82
C PHE A 486 -10.79 -19.37 11.56
N PHE A 487 -10.49 -19.31 12.86
CA PHE A 487 -10.31 -20.48 13.72
C PHE A 487 -10.89 -20.20 15.11
N ASP A 488 -11.68 -21.11 15.64
CA ASP A 488 -12.42 -20.97 16.90
C ASP A 488 -11.67 -21.45 18.14
N GLY A 489 -10.56 -22.19 17.95
CA GLY A 489 -9.69 -22.65 19.04
C GLY A 489 -8.74 -21.56 19.56
N TYR A 490 -7.87 -21.96 20.48
CA TYR A 490 -6.87 -21.07 21.05
C TYR A 490 -5.72 -20.85 20.08
N VAL A 491 -5.35 -19.58 19.84
CA VAL A 491 -4.20 -19.22 19.00
C VAL A 491 -3.14 -18.54 19.86
N ASP A 492 -1.97 -19.19 19.94
CA ASP A 492 -0.79 -18.65 20.58
C ASP A 492 0.10 -17.96 19.52
N PRO A 493 0.36 -16.66 19.63
CA PRO A 493 1.17 -15.96 18.65
C PRO A 493 2.65 -16.34 18.78
N LEU A 494 3.26 -16.71 17.65
CA LEU A 494 4.69 -16.93 17.55
C LEU A 494 5.38 -15.63 17.13
N TYR A 495 6.15 -15.01 18.04
CA TYR A 495 6.81 -13.73 17.82
C TYR A 495 8.31 -13.85 17.65
N MET A 496 8.91 -12.93 16.87
CA MET A 496 10.35 -12.89 16.65
C MET A 496 11.15 -12.55 17.90
N SER A 497 10.64 -11.65 18.75
CA SER A 497 11.31 -11.23 19.99
C SER A 497 11.38 -12.32 21.06
N ASN A 498 10.49 -13.32 20.97
CA ASN A 498 10.39 -14.43 21.93
C ASN A 498 10.72 -15.78 21.29
N SER A 499 11.33 -15.79 20.12
CA SER A 499 11.58 -16.99 19.34
C SER A 499 13.01 -17.55 19.49
N ALA A 500 13.72 -17.17 20.56
CA ALA A 500 14.92 -17.91 20.93
C ALA A 500 14.52 -19.35 21.30
N TRP A 501 15.30 -20.32 20.88
CA TRP A 501 15.11 -21.73 21.21
C TRP A 501 15.48 -21.96 22.68
N THR A 502 14.57 -21.52 23.58
CA THR A 502 14.76 -21.62 25.04
C THR A 502 13.93 -22.76 25.63
N PRO A 503 14.27 -23.26 26.82
CA PRO A 503 13.44 -24.27 27.52
C PRO A 503 11.99 -23.81 27.69
N GLU A 504 11.76 -22.52 27.99
CA GLU A 504 10.43 -21.95 28.15
C GLU A 504 9.65 -21.98 26.84
N PHE A 505 10.30 -21.66 25.70
CA PHE A 505 9.70 -21.74 24.37
C PHE A 505 9.33 -23.18 24.03
N ILE A 506 10.23 -24.14 24.28
CA ILE A 506 9.99 -25.57 24.04
C ILE A 506 8.84 -26.08 24.91
N GLN A 507 8.82 -25.70 26.20
CA GLN A 507 7.71 -26.07 27.10
C GLN A 507 6.38 -25.49 26.62
N ARG A 508 6.36 -24.22 26.20
CA ARG A 508 5.18 -23.58 25.64
C ARG A 508 4.71 -24.28 24.35
N LEU A 509 5.64 -24.65 23.46
CA LEU A 509 5.33 -25.37 22.23
C LEU A 509 4.72 -26.75 22.51
N ARG A 510 5.21 -27.46 23.54
CA ARG A 510 4.64 -28.77 23.99
C ARG A 510 3.19 -28.67 24.48
N THR A 511 2.71 -27.50 24.87
CA THR A 511 1.32 -27.32 25.29
C THR A 511 0.36 -27.10 24.12
N MET A 512 0.87 -27.03 22.89
CA MET A 512 0.10 -26.83 21.68
C MET A 512 -0.20 -28.17 20.97
N ASP A 513 -1.28 -28.19 20.17
CA ASP A 513 -1.62 -29.32 19.31
C ASP A 513 -0.98 -29.17 17.93
N TYR A 514 -0.93 -27.94 17.42
CA TYR A 514 -0.40 -27.62 16.10
C TYR A 514 0.55 -26.44 16.13
N LEU A 515 1.53 -26.49 15.21
CA LEU A 515 2.39 -25.37 14.85
C LEU A 515 2.13 -24.98 13.41
N VAL A 516 1.90 -23.71 13.16
CA VAL A 516 1.72 -23.13 11.81
C VAL A 516 2.90 -22.24 11.47
N ILE A 517 3.66 -22.64 10.47
CA ILE A 517 4.74 -21.84 9.88
C ILE A 517 4.20 -21.11 8.66
N TYR A 518 4.45 -19.79 8.59
CA TYR A 518 4.02 -18.96 7.50
C TYR A 518 5.16 -18.63 6.54
N THR A 519 4.86 -18.44 5.26
CA THR A 519 5.87 -18.33 4.18
C THR A 519 6.94 -17.26 4.42
N ASN A 520 6.58 -16.10 4.99
CA ASN A 520 7.56 -15.04 5.26
C ASN A 520 8.52 -15.37 6.42
N GLN A 521 8.15 -16.26 7.35
CA GLN A 521 9.01 -16.79 8.41
C GLN A 521 10.19 -17.56 7.84
N LYS A 522 9.99 -18.31 6.75
CA LYS A 522 11.04 -19.06 6.05
C LYS A 522 12.21 -18.17 5.63
N PHE A 523 11.94 -16.93 5.23
CA PHE A 523 12.99 -15.95 4.89
C PHE A 523 13.65 -15.31 6.10
N ARG A 524 13.03 -15.41 7.27
CA ARG A 524 13.55 -14.85 8.52
C ARG A 524 14.34 -15.85 9.35
N PHE A 525 14.17 -17.16 9.09
CA PHE A 525 14.86 -18.29 9.77
C PHE A 525 14.86 -18.19 11.30
N GLN A 526 13.73 -17.89 11.90
CA GLN A 526 13.65 -17.69 13.35
C GLN A 526 12.57 -18.57 13.99
N PRO A 527 12.92 -19.34 15.02
CA PRO A 527 14.31 -19.68 15.41
C PRO A 527 14.92 -20.70 14.44
N PRO A 528 16.24 -20.58 14.13
CA PRO A 528 16.92 -21.49 13.19
C PRO A 528 16.79 -22.96 13.56
N GLU A 529 16.87 -23.27 14.86
CA GLU A 529 16.77 -24.63 15.40
C GLU A 529 15.44 -25.28 15.03
N LEU A 530 14.34 -24.53 15.13
CA LEU A 530 13.01 -25.00 14.74
C LEU A 530 12.98 -25.37 13.26
N PHE A 531 13.53 -24.52 12.38
CA PHE A 531 13.56 -24.81 10.95
C PHE A 531 14.42 -26.01 10.61
N ASN A 532 15.54 -26.21 11.30
CA ASN A 532 16.39 -27.39 11.13
C ASN A 532 15.61 -28.68 11.51
N ILE A 533 14.87 -28.66 12.61
CA ILE A 533 14.02 -29.79 13.00
C ILE A 533 12.93 -30.04 11.96
N LEU A 534 12.20 -29.00 11.58
CA LEU A 534 11.08 -29.10 10.64
C LEU A 534 11.49 -29.50 9.22
N SER A 535 12.74 -29.27 8.82
CA SER A 535 13.26 -29.68 7.51
C SER A 535 13.15 -31.20 7.24
N ASN A 536 13.14 -32.01 8.29
CA ASN A 536 13.04 -33.46 8.23
C ASN A 536 11.62 -34.00 8.52
N ILE A 537 10.66 -33.12 8.75
CA ILE A 537 9.29 -33.49 9.13
C ILE A 537 8.32 -33.07 8.01
N LYS A 538 7.50 -34.02 7.58
CA LYS A 538 6.44 -33.71 6.62
C LYS A 538 5.30 -32.97 7.35
N PRO A 539 4.85 -31.79 6.85
CA PRO A 539 3.67 -31.13 7.41
C PRO A 539 2.42 -31.99 7.27
N ASP A 540 1.54 -31.93 8.26
CA ASP A 540 0.22 -32.55 8.23
C ASP A 540 -0.63 -31.98 7.07
N TYR A 541 -0.50 -30.66 6.84
CA TYR A 541 -1.12 -30.01 5.71
C TYR A 541 -0.29 -28.81 5.21
N THR A 542 -0.31 -28.57 3.90
CA THR A 542 0.33 -27.42 3.26
C THR A 542 -0.72 -26.60 2.53
N VAL A 543 -0.81 -25.31 2.87
CA VAL A 543 -1.67 -24.36 2.18
C VAL A 543 -0.96 -23.84 0.94
N THR A 544 -1.56 -24.05 -0.23
CA THR A 544 -1.03 -23.61 -1.52
C THR A 544 -1.99 -22.63 -2.19
N ILE A 545 -1.48 -21.50 -2.67
CA ILE A 545 -2.22 -20.50 -3.45
C ILE A 545 -1.48 -20.24 -4.75
N ASN A 546 -2.16 -20.37 -5.88
CA ASN A 546 -1.62 -20.13 -7.21
C ASN A 546 -0.27 -20.84 -7.48
N GLY A 547 -0.10 -22.04 -6.90
CA GLY A 547 1.07 -22.90 -7.09
C GLY A 547 2.30 -22.52 -6.25
N ALA A 548 2.16 -21.66 -5.24
CA ALA A 548 3.16 -21.40 -4.21
C ALA A 548 2.61 -21.78 -2.83
N GLU A 549 3.50 -22.25 -1.97
CA GLU A 549 3.18 -22.62 -0.59
C GLU A 549 3.19 -21.39 0.31
N TYR A 550 2.12 -21.23 1.10
CA TYR A 550 1.92 -20.06 1.99
C TYR A 550 1.97 -20.41 3.47
N ALA A 551 1.53 -21.60 3.87
CA ALA A 551 1.61 -22.05 5.25
C ALA A 551 1.79 -23.56 5.33
N TRP A 552 2.53 -23.99 6.36
CA TRP A 552 2.73 -25.41 6.70
C TRP A 552 2.22 -25.66 8.09
N ILE A 553 1.38 -26.67 8.24
CA ILE A 553 0.73 -27.05 9.50
C ILE A 553 1.39 -28.35 9.97
N TYR A 554 1.96 -28.33 11.17
CA TYR A 554 2.62 -29.49 11.78
C TYR A 554 1.88 -29.87 13.05
N LYS A 555 1.70 -31.17 13.30
CA LYS A 555 1.28 -31.68 14.61
C LYS A 555 2.47 -31.62 15.56
N ILE A 556 2.25 -31.12 16.76
CA ILE A 556 3.32 -31.04 17.77
C ILE A 556 3.80 -32.45 18.17
N SER A 557 2.91 -33.45 18.18
CA SER A 557 3.25 -34.87 18.43
C SER A 557 4.37 -35.40 17.50
N ASP A 558 4.47 -34.85 16.30
CA ASP A 558 5.40 -35.33 15.27
C ASP A 558 6.75 -34.59 15.33
N ILE A 559 6.86 -33.55 16.18
CA ILE A 559 8.07 -32.73 16.32
C ILE A 559 8.92 -33.25 17.50
N PRO A 560 10.16 -33.72 17.27
CA PRO A 560 11.04 -34.19 18.35
C PRO A 560 11.56 -33.00 19.16
N LEU A 561 10.81 -32.60 20.17
CA LEU A 561 11.18 -31.52 21.09
C LEU A 561 12.09 -32.06 22.19
N THR A 562 13.41 -32.04 21.97
CA THR A 562 14.41 -32.43 22.97
C THR A 562 14.87 -31.23 23.78
N ASP A 563 15.05 -31.40 25.10
CA ASP A 563 15.53 -30.35 26.00
C ASP A 563 17.04 -30.11 25.88
N ASN A 564 17.76 -30.90 25.10
CA ASN A 564 19.18 -30.80 24.93
C ASN A 564 19.57 -29.60 24.05
N ILE A 565 19.80 -28.48 24.70
CA ILE A 565 20.55 -27.34 24.12
C ILE A 565 22.03 -27.72 24.16
N THR A 566 22.46 -28.70 23.38
CA THR A 566 23.90 -28.88 23.15
C THR A 566 24.31 -27.83 22.11
N GLY A 567 24.84 -26.72 22.63
CA GLY A 567 25.50 -25.73 21.81
C GLY A 567 26.63 -26.38 21.00
N HIS A 568 26.52 -26.36 19.70
CA HIS A 568 27.65 -26.38 18.82
C HIS A 568 28.18 -24.93 18.69
N ASN A 569 28.99 -24.56 19.70
CA ASN A 569 30.08 -23.61 19.47
C ASN A 569 31.12 -24.34 18.60
N GLN A 570 31.13 -24.08 17.30
CA GLN A 570 32.33 -24.10 16.46
C GLN A 570 32.11 -23.13 15.28
#